data_09de74dd6bc5ae183778e0e3df57322f
#
_entry.id   09de74dd6bc5ae183778e0e3df57322f
#
_cell.length_a   1.000
_cell.length_b   1.000
_cell.length_c   1.000
_cell.angle_alpha   90.00
_cell.angle_beta   90.00
_cell.angle_gamma   90.00
#
_symmetry.space_group_name_H-M   'P 1'
#
loop_
_entity.id
_entity.type
_entity.pdbx_description
1 polymer ?
#
loop_
_entity_poly.entity_id
_entity_poly.type
_entity_poly.pdbx_seq_one_letter_code
_entity_poly.pdbx_strand_id
1 'polypeptide(L)'
;EQAIQRWIAENVAYIKSLPTETLGNMRQIILDGYLNGRPIRDIQKDIQSEYGTSKRHAQLLARDQLATLNAQITKMQQTDAGCKKYRWSTSHDSRVRPCHAALNGKTFDWNDPPEMWYDTKAGRVYTGRKCHPGEDYCCRCVAIPVFDYDGVNIPMK
;
A
#
# COMPACT_ATOMS: atom_id res chain seq x y z
N GLU A 1 -15.23 -9.92 13.29
CA GLU A 1 -15.04 -8.67 12.55
C GLU A 1 -14.46 -7.55 13.42
N GLN A 2 -15.05 -7.26 14.59
CA GLN A 2 -14.58 -6.20 15.51
C GLN A 2 -13.14 -6.38 15.98
N ALA A 3 -12.70 -7.62 16.26
CA ALA A 3 -11.32 -7.90 16.69
C ALA A 3 -10.30 -7.60 15.59
N ILE A 4 -10.64 -7.87 14.32
CA ILE A 4 -9.80 -7.59 13.17
C ILE A 4 -9.67 -6.08 12.96
N GLN A 5 -10.77 -5.34 13.05
CA GLN A 5 -10.76 -3.88 12.89
C GLN A 5 -9.95 -3.20 14.00
N ARG A 6 -10.04 -3.70 15.24
CA ARG A 6 -9.20 -3.22 16.35
C ARG A 6 -7.72 -3.48 16.07
N TRP A 7 -7.36 -4.68 15.63
CA TRP A 7 -5.99 -5.02 15.29
C TRP A 7 -5.41 -4.13 14.17
N ILE A 8 -6.21 -3.84 13.12
CA ILE A 8 -5.82 -2.91 12.07
C ILE A 8 -5.60 -1.51 12.64
N ALA A 9 -6.53 -1.00 13.45
CA ALA A 9 -6.43 0.32 14.05
C ALA A 9 -5.18 0.47 14.94
N GLU A 10 -4.88 -0.54 15.75
CA GLU A 10 -3.67 -0.57 16.60
C GLU A 10 -2.38 -0.53 15.76
N ASN A 11 -2.32 -1.31 14.67
CA ASN A 11 -1.17 -1.33 13.78
C ASN A 11 -0.98 0.00 13.05
N VAL A 12 -2.04 0.61 12.58
CA VAL A 12 -2.00 1.93 11.94
C VAL A 12 -1.56 3.00 12.94
N ALA A 13 -2.09 2.98 14.16
CA ALA A 13 -1.70 3.92 15.21
C ALA A 13 -0.21 3.78 15.57
N TYR A 14 0.30 2.57 15.62
CA TYR A 14 1.72 2.33 15.85
C TYR A 14 2.61 2.96 14.76
N ILE A 15 2.31 2.73 13.48
CA ILE A 15 3.09 3.32 12.38
C ILE A 15 3.03 4.84 12.42
N LYS A 16 1.85 5.42 12.66
CA LYS A 16 1.67 6.88 12.78
C LYS A 16 2.41 7.50 13.96
N SER A 17 2.68 6.73 15.02
CA SER A 17 3.41 7.20 16.20
C SER A 17 4.91 7.33 15.98
N LEU A 18 5.44 6.75 14.90
CA LEU A 18 6.88 6.79 14.62
C LEU A 18 7.29 8.12 14.00
N PRO A 19 8.44 8.70 14.39
CA PRO A 19 8.99 9.88 13.74
C PRO A 19 9.23 9.67 12.25
N THR A 20 9.00 10.70 11.45
CA THR A 20 9.20 10.65 9.98
C THR A 20 10.62 10.24 9.60
N GLU A 21 11.62 10.72 10.33
CA GLU A 21 13.02 10.35 10.14
C GLU A 21 13.25 8.85 10.35
N THR A 22 12.69 8.29 11.42
CA THR A 22 12.76 6.84 11.73
C THR A 22 12.15 6.02 10.58
N LEU A 23 10.98 6.41 10.07
CA LEU A 23 10.37 5.75 8.92
C LEU A 23 11.20 5.89 7.65
N GLY A 24 11.85 7.04 7.44
CA GLY A 24 12.77 7.27 6.34
C GLY A 24 13.96 6.32 6.36
N ASN A 25 14.60 6.17 7.52
CA ASN A 25 15.72 5.26 7.71
C ASN A 25 15.31 3.79 7.54
N MET A 26 14.15 3.39 8.04
CA MET A 26 13.59 2.05 7.82
C MET A 26 13.33 1.77 6.33
N ARG A 27 12.82 2.76 5.59
CA ARG A 27 12.64 2.64 4.13
C ARG A 27 13.97 2.40 3.41
N GLN A 28 15.04 3.05 3.85
CA GLN A 28 16.37 2.84 3.28
C GLN A 28 16.86 1.41 3.50
N ILE A 29 16.72 0.87 4.72
CA ILE A 29 17.06 -0.53 5.03
C ILE A 29 16.27 -1.50 4.12
N ILE A 30 14.98 -1.24 3.92
CA ILE A 30 14.11 -2.07 3.09
C ILE A 30 14.51 -1.97 1.62
N LEU A 31 14.77 -0.76 1.13
CA LEU A 31 15.19 -0.52 -0.25
C LEU A 31 16.51 -1.22 -0.54
N ASP A 32 17.50 -1.06 0.32
CA ASP A 32 18.82 -1.70 0.19
C ASP A 32 18.68 -3.24 0.22
N GLY A 33 17.86 -3.75 1.12
CA GLY A 33 17.56 -5.18 1.17
C GLY A 33 16.86 -5.70 -0.09
N TYR A 34 15.89 -4.95 -0.59
CA TYR A 34 15.15 -5.29 -1.82
C TYR A 34 16.08 -5.29 -3.05
N LEU A 35 16.89 -4.24 -3.23
CA LEU A 35 17.82 -4.13 -4.35
C LEU A 35 18.90 -5.22 -4.34
N ASN A 36 19.27 -5.70 -3.17
CA ASN A 36 20.25 -6.78 -3.01
C ASN A 36 19.61 -8.18 -2.96
N GLY A 37 18.30 -8.30 -3.24
CA GLY A 37 17.59 -9.57 -3.26
C GLY A 37 17.52 -10.29 -1.92
N ARG A 38 17.61 -9.56 -0.80
CA ARG A 38 17.58 -10.15 0.55
C ARG A 38 16.18 -10.64 0.91
N PRO A 39 16.07 -11.81 1.59
CA PRO A 39 14.80 -12.28 2.11
C PRO A 39 14.18 -11.28 3.09
N ILE A 40 12.87 -11.08 3.03
CA ILE A 40 12.15 -10.15 3.90
C ILE A 40 12.38 -10.43 5.39
N ARG A 41 12.54 -11.70 5.79
CA ARG A 41 12.82 -12.09 7.16
C ARG A 41 14.15 -11.53 7.69
N ASP A 42 15.15 -11.35 6.80
CA ASP A 42 16.46 -10.83 7.19
C ASP A 42 16.38 -9.29 7.28
N ILE A 43 15.63 -8.64 6.40
CA ILE A 43 15.29 -7.21 6.51
C ILE A 43 14.54 -6.95 7.84
N GLN A 44 13.60 -7.83 8.22
CA GLN A 44 12.90 -7.73 9.50
C GLN A 44 13.85 -7.81 10.70
N LYS A 45 14.86 -8.68 10.65
CA LYS A 45 15.88 -8.77 11.71
C LYS A 45 16.71 -7.50 11.83
N ASP A 46 17.10 -6.90 10.70
CA ASP A 46 17.85 -5.64 10.70
C ASP A 46 17.02 -4.52 11.34
N ILE A 47 15.74 -4.39 10.98
CA ILE A 47 14.84 -3.42 11.61
C ILE A 47 14.70 -3.69 13.11
N GLN A 48 14.56 -4.95 13.51
CA GLN A 48 14.46 -5.31 14.92
C GLN A 48 15.72 -4.95 15.70
N SER A 49 16.89 -5.23 15.13
CA SER A 49 18.19 -4.95 15.74
C SER A 49 18.47 -3.45 15.84
N GLU A 50 18.25 -2.72 14.75
CA GLU A 50 18.54 -1.29 14.64
C GLU A 50 17.67 -0.44 15.58
N TYR A 51 16.39 -0.77 15.68
CA TYR A 51 15.41 0.06 16.40
C TYR A 51 14.95 -0.54 17.74
N GLY A 52 15.52 -1.68 18.18
CA GLY A 52 15.13 -2.33 19.43
C GLY A 52 13.63 -2.66 19.53
N THR A 53 12.96 -2.77 18.37
CA THR A 53 11.52 -3.01 18.33
C THR A 53 11.19 -4.50 18.51
N SER A 54 9.93 -4.79 18.86
CA SER A 54 9.50 -6.19 18.96
C SER A 54 9.50 -6.86 17.59
N LYS A 55 9.66 -8.18 17.55
CA LYS A 55 9.58 -8.99 16.33
C LYS A 55 8.28 -8.73 15.55
N ARG A 56 7.16 -8.60 16.28
CA ARG A 56 5.84 -8.29 15.68
C ARG A 56 5.84 -6.91 14.99
N HIS A 57 6.38 -5.89 15.64
CA HIS A 57 6.45 -4.55 15.07
C HIS A 57 7.44 -4.47 13.90
N ALA A 58 8.59 -5.15 13.99
CA ALA A 58 9.52 -5.24 12.87
C ALA A 58 8.89 -5.91 11.63
N GLN A 59 8.11 -6.97 11.83
CA GLN A 59 7.37 -7.61 10.75
C GLN A 59 6.32 -6.69 10.13
N LEU A 60 5.59 -5.96 10.98
CA LEU A 60 4.57 -5.00 10.52
C LEU A 60 5.21 -3.91 9.65
N LEU A 61 6.26 -3.28 10.16
CA LEU A 61 6.96 -2.17 9.49
C LEU A 61 7.58 -2.62 8.17
N ALA A 62 8.26 -3.75 8.15
CA ALA A 62 8.87 -4.27 6.93
C ALA A 62 7.81 -4.55 5.85
N ARG A 63 6.69 -5.16 6.21
CA ARG A 63 5.59 -5.45 5.26
C ARG A 63 4.92 -4.19 4.76
N ASP A 64 4.63 -3.23 5.64
CA ASP A 64 3.97 -1.97 5.28
C ASP A 64 4.85 -1.15 4.33
N GLN A 65 6.10 -0.96 4.67
CA GLN A 65 7.04 -0.17 3.86
C GLN A 65 7.38 -0.86 2.54
N LEU A 66 7.46 -2.20 2.52
CA LEU A 66 7.64 -2.95 1.28
C LEU A 66 6.41 -2.85 0.37
N ALA A 67 5.20 -2.88 0.93
CA ALA A 67 3.97 -2.67 0.16
C ALA A 67 3.94 -1.26 -0.46
N THR A 68 4.31 -0.23 0.29
CA THR A 68 4.43 1.14 -0.20
C THR A 68 5.46 1.27 -1.33
N LEU A 69 6.63 0.66 -1.17
CA LEU A 69 7.67 0.63 -2.20
C LEU A 69 7.18 -0.06 -3.49
N ASN A 70 6.56 -1.22 -3.37
CA ASN A 70 6.00 -1.94 -4.52
C ASN A 70 4.90 -1.14 -5.22
N ALA A 71 4.06 -0.41 -4.47
CA ALA A 71 3.05 0.47 -5.04
C ALA A 71 3.67 1.60 -5.86
N GLN A 72 4.74 2.22 -5.36
CA GLN A 72 5.48 3.27 -6.07
C GLN A 72 6.15 2.74 -7.34
N ILE A 73 6.79 1.57 -7.28
CA ILE A 73 7.41 0.91 -8.44
C ILE A 73 6.33 0.58 -9.48
N THR A 74 5.19 0.02 -9.07
CA THR A 74 4.07 -0.30 -9.96
C THR A 74 3.54 0.94 -10.66
N LYS A 75 3.34 2.03 -9.92
CA LYS A 75 2.93 3.31 -10.49
C LYS A 75 3.92 3.79 -11.56
N MET A 76 5.20 3.81 -11.22
CA MET A 76 6.25 4.26 -12.14
C MET A 76 6.28 3.40 -13.41
N GLN A 77 6.28 2.07 -13.28
CA GLN A 77 6.27 1.15 -14.42
C GLN A 77 5.04 1.32 -15.31
N GLN A 78 3.86 1.46 -14.74
CA GLN A 78 2.62 1.63 -15.49
C GLN A 78 2.56 2.98 -16.19
N THR A 79 2.95 4.06 -15.51
CA THR A 79 2.96 5.42 -16.10
C THR A 79 4.02 5.56 -17.19
N ASP A 80 5.20 4.97 -17.02
CA ASP A 80 6.27 4.95 -18.02
C ASP A 80 5.85 4.14 -19.26
N ALA A 81 5.04 3.10 -19.08
CA ALA A 81 4.44 2.34 -20.19
C ALA A 81 3.24 3.07 -20.86
N GLY A 82 2.93 4.30 -20.45
CA GLY A 82 1.83 5.09 -21.01
C GLY A 82 0.46 4.74 -20.45
N CYS A 83 0.37 3.92 -19.40
CA CYS A 83 -0.88 3.57 -18.74
C CYS A 83 -1.36 4.74 -17.87
N LYS A 84 -2.51 5.33 -18.22
CA LYS A 84 -3.07 6.49 -17.50
C LYS A 84 -3.98 6.10 -16.36
N LYS A 85 -4.55 4.89 -16.39
CA LYS A 85 -5.56 4.42 -15.46
C LYS A 85 -5.22 3.04 -14.92
N TYR A 86 -5.74 2.77 -13.72
CA TYR A 86 -5.66 1.44 -13.11
C TYR A 86 -7.01 1.04 -12.53
N ARG A 87 -7.23 -0.26 -12.37
CA ARG A 87 -8.34 -0.82 -11.63
C ARG A 87 -7.86 -1.23 -10.25
N TRP A 88 -8.57 -0.80 -9.21
CA TRP A 88 -8.29 -1.19 -7.82
C TRP A 88 -8.61 -2.67 -7.61
N SER A 89 -7.67 -3.42 -7.05
CA SER A 89 -7.88 -4.82 -6.68
C SER A 89 -7.45 -5.05 -5.22
N THR A 90 -8.36 -5.60 -4.43
CA THR A 90 -8.11 -5.97 -3.02
C THR A 90 -7.60 -7.41 -2.92
N SER A 91 -7.10 -7.79 -1.73
CA SER A 91 -6.74 -9.18 -1.42
C SER A 91 -7.94 -10.09 -1.14
N HIS A 92 -9.18 -9.57 -1.17
CA HIS A 92 -10.45 -10.29 -1.00
C HIS A 92 -10.58 -11.08 0.32
N ASP A 93 -9.84 -10.73 1.36
CA ASP A 93 -9.93 -11.37 2.67
C ASP A 93 -10.57 -10.45 3.74
N SER A 94 -10.82 -11.01 4.92
CA SER A 94 -11.47 -10.32 6.03
C SER A 94 -10.69 -9.13 6.61
N ARG A 95 -9.43 -8.94 6.22
CA ARG A 95 -8.59 -7.83 6.66
C ARG A 95 -8.67 -6.61 5.73
N VAL A 96 -9.43 -6.72 4.63
CA VAL A 96 -9.67 -5.57 3.74
C VAL A 96 -10.60 -4.59 4.44
N ARG A 97 -10.17 -3.34 4.54
CA ARG A 97 -10.98 -2.27 5.15
C ARG A 97 -12.20 -1.95 4.30
N PRO A 98 -13.34 -1.53 4.91
CA PRO A 98 -14.56 -1.18 4.17
C PRO A 98 -14.33 -0.19 3.04
N CYS A 99 -13.50 0.83 3.25
CA CYS A 99 -13.12 1.79 2.22
C CYS A 99 -12.49 1.09 1.00
N HIS A 100 -11.49 0.25 1.22
CA HIS A 100 -10.81 -0.47 0.15
C HIS A 100 -11.71 -1.49 -0.55
N ALA A 101 -12.57 -2.17 0.20
CA ALA A 101 -13.57 -3.08 -0.37
C ALA A 101 -14.53 -2.35 -1.32
N ALA A 102 -14.94 -1.13 -0.96
CA ALA A 102 -15.81 -0.29 -1.80
C ALA A 102 -15.11 0.22 -3.08
N LEU A 103 -13.78 0.28 -3.09
CA LEU A 103 -12.98 0.68 -4.26
C LEU A 103 -12.70 -0.50 -5.20
N ASN A 104 -12.83 -1.74 -4.72
CA ASN A 104 -12.50 -2.93 -5.50
C ASN A 104 -13.22 -2.97 -6.84
N GLY A 105 -12.50 -3.23 -7.92
CA GLY A 105 -13.02 -3.29 -9.29
C GLY A 105 -13.26 -1.93 -9.96
N LYS A 106 -13.16 -0.82 -9.22
CA LYS A 106 -13.30 0.52 -9.79
C LYS A 106 -12.01 0.99 -10.46
N THR A 107 -12.16 1.80 -11.50
CA THR A 107 -11.06 2.38 -12.28
C THR A 107 -10.78 3.81 -11.82
N PHE A 108 -9.50 4.14 -11.65
CA PHE A 108 -9.01 5.45 -11.22
C PHE A 108 -7.89 5.93 -12.15
N ASP A 109 -7.70 7.24 -12.22
CA ASP A 109 -6.58 7.86 -12.91
C ASP A 109 -5.35 7.90 -11.97
N TRP A 110 -4.15 7.70 -12.53
CA TRP A 110 -2.91 7.82 -11.76
C TRP A 110 -2.67 9.24 -11.22
N ASN A 111 -3.29 10.26 -11.81
CA ASN A 111 -3.20 11.64 -11.35
C ASN A 111 -4.30 12.03 -10.36
N ASP A 112 -5.33 11.19 -10.18
CA ASP A 112 -6.45 11.45 -9.26
C ASP A 112 -6.82 10.19 -8.46
N PRO A 113 -6.00 9.82 -7.45
CA PRO A 113 -6.30 8.70 -6.57
C PRO A 113 -7.52 8.96 -5.70
N PRO A 114 -8.25 7.90 -5.30
CA PRO A 114 -9.43 8.04 -4.45
C PRO A 114 -9.07 8.53 -3.06
N GLU A 115 -10.00 9.29 -2.46
CA GLU A 115 -9.89 9.71 -1.07
C GLU A 115 -10.27 8.58 -0.12
N MET A 116 -9.47 8.41 0.95
CA MET A 116 -9.72 7.42 1.99
C MET A 116 -10.76 7.93 2.99
N TRP A 117 -11.59 7.01 3.48
CA TRP A 117 -12.64 7.28 4.45
C TRP A 117 -12.79 6.14 5.46
N TYR A 118 -13.49 6.40 6.54
CA TYR A 118 -13.94 5.40 7.51
C TYR A 118 -15.35 5.70 8.01
N ASP A 119 -16.06 4.66 8.40
CA ASP A 119 -17.41 4.82 8.93
C ASP A 119 -17.38 4.97 10.46
N THR A 120 -18.21 5.87 10.98
CA THR A 120 -18.45 6.08 12.40
C THR A 120 -19.92 5.86 12.70
N LYS A 121 -20.29 5.87 14.00
CA LYS A 121 -21.70 5.84 14.41
C LYS A 121 -22.51 7.04 13.88
N ALA A 122 -21.85 8.16 13.65
CA ALA A 122 -22.45 9.39 13.12
C ALA A 122 -22.45 9.47 11.60
N GLY A 123 -21.87 8.48 10.89
CA GLY A 123 -21.77 8.44 9.43
C GLY A 123 -20.33 8.33 8.92
N ARG A 124 -20.18 8.52 7.61
CA ARG A 124 -18.88 8.43 6.93
C ARG A 124 -18.04 9.69 7.11
N VAL A 125 -16.76 9.50 7.41
CA VAL A 125 -15.78 10.56 7.56
C VAL A 125 -14.69 10.38 6.51
N TYR A 126 -14.48 11.38 5.67
CA TYR A 126 -13.38 11.45 4.71
C TYR A 126 -12.14 12.04 5.39
N THR A 127 -10.98 11.46 5.08
CA THR A 127 -9.73 11.78 5.79
C THR A 127 -8.94 12.93 5.18
N GLY A 128 -9.33 13.41 3.98
CA GLY A 128 -8.54 14.34 3.17
C GLY A 128 -7.31 13.70 2.52
N ARG A 129 -7.06 12.42 2.80
CA ARG A 129 -5.90 11.69 2.31
C ARG A 129 -6.28 10.86 1.08
N LYS A 130 -5.61 11.13 -0.04
CA LYS A 130 -5.75 10.37 -1.28
C LYS A 130 -4.63 9.35 -1.40
N CYS A 131 -4.95 8.11 -1.77
CA CYS A 131 -3.98 7.02 -1.88
C CYS A 131 -4.23 6.17 -3.11
N HIS A 132 -3.14 5.70 -3.73
CA HIS A 132 -3.17 4.58 -4.67
C HIS A 132 -3.17 3.23 -3.93
N PRO A 133 -3.50 2.11 -4.61
CA PRO A 133 -3.43 0.78 -4.01
C PRO A 133 -2.02 0.50 -3.46
N GLY A 134 -1.94 0.02 -2.23
CA GLY A 134 -0.68 -0.28 -1.54
C GLY A 134 -0.04 0.89 -0.80
N GLU A 135 -0.47 2.13 -1.02
CA GLU A 135 0.11 3.31 -0.36
C GLU A 135 -0.48 3.59 1.03
N ASP A 136 -1.71 3.17 1.27
CA ASP A 136 -2.33 3.37 2.59
C ASP A 136 -1.72 2.41 3.63
N TYR A 137 -1.79 2.78 4.91
CA TYR A 137 -1.21 1.98 6.00
C TYR A 137 -1.71 0.53 5.98
N CYS A 138 -0.78 -0.42 6.06
CA CYS A 138 -1.08 -1.86 6.06
C CYS A 138 -1.95 -2.31 4.87
N CYS A 139 -1.89 -1.61 3.76
CA CYS A 139 -2.66 -1.91 2.56
C CYS A 139 -1.98 -3.03 1.76
N ARG A 140 -2.80 -3.98 1.28
CA ARG A 140 -2.36 -5.09 0.41
C ARG A 140 -3.06 -5.06 -0.96
N CYS A 141 -3.72 -3.95 -1.26
CA CYS A 141 -4.34 -3.75 -2.56
C CYS A 141 -3.29 -3.54 -3.64
N VAL A 142 -3.64 -3.88 -4.86
CA VAL A 142 -2.77 -3.71 -6.04
C VAL A 142 -3.50 -2.95 -7.14
N ALA A 143 -2.74 -2.24 -7.97
CA ALA A 143 -3.23 -1.56 -9.15
C ALA A 143 -3.08 -2.48 -10.37
N ILE A 144 -4.20 -2.81 -11.02
CA ILE A 144 -4.22 -3.55 -12.28
C ILE A 144 -4.24 -2.53 -13.41
N PRO A 145 -3.28 -2.55 -14.36
CA PRO A 145 -3.23 -1.57 -15.43
C PRO A 145 -4.45 -1.64 -16.33
N VAL A 146 -4.96 -0.49 -16.73
CA VAL A 146 -6.03 -0.36 -17.71
C VAL A 146 -5.47 0.43 -18.91
N PHE A 147 -5.33 -0.24 -20.06
CA PHE A 147 -4.89 0.38 -21.30
C PHE A 147 -6.08 0.75 -22.14
N ASP A 148 -6.19 2.01 -22.56
CA ASP A 148 -7.13 2.45 -23.59
C ASP A 148 -6.51 2.11 -24.95
N TYR A 149 -7.08 1.10 -25.60
CA TYR A 149 -6.68 0.70 -26.97
C TYR A 149 -7.38 1.53 -28.06
N ASP A 150 -8.13 2.55 -27.69
CA ASP A 150 -8.80 3.45 -28.64
C ASP A 150 -7.75 4.22 -29.46
N GLY A 151 -7.51 3.76 -30.68
CA GLY A 151 -6.57 4.33 -31.65
C GLY A 151 -5.26 3.56 -31.85
N VAL A 152 -5.04 2.45 -31.18
CA VAL A 152 -3.90 1.58 -31.46
C VAL A 152 -4.32 0.53 -32.50
N ASN A 153 -3.93 0.73 -33.75
CA ASN A 153 -4.00 -0.30 -34.80
C ASN A 153 -2.97 -1.39 -34.44
N ILE A 154 -3.43 -2.46 -33.79
CA ILE A 154 -2.61 -3.66 -33.59
C ILE A 154 -2.64 -4.43 -34.90
N PRO A 155 -1.53 -4.56 -35.65
CA PRO A 155 -1.52 -5.39 -36.83
C PRO A 155 -1.73 -6.83 -36.38
N MET A 156 -2.88 -7.37 -36.71
CA MET A 156 -3.17 -8.78 -36.53
C MET A 156 -2.27 -9.58 -37.48
N LYS A 157 -1.37 -10.39 -36.90
CA LYS A 157 -0.59 -11.39 -37.66
C LYS A 157 -1.45 -12.60 -37.93
#